data_1cfdc5d3f666c8ca0783d066a5a89178
#
_entry.id   1cfdc5d3f666c8ca0783d066a5a89178
#
_cell.length_a   1.000
_cell.length_b   1.000
_cell.length_c   1.000
_cell.angle_alpha   90.00
_cell.angle_beta   90.00
_cell.angle_gamma   90.00
#
_symmetry.space_group_name_H-M   'P 1'
#
loop_
_entity.id
_entity.type
_entity.pdbx_description
1 polymer ?
#
loop_
_entity_poly.entity_id
_entity_poly.type
_entity_poly.pdbx_seq_one_letter_code
_entity_poly.pdbx_strand_id
1 'polypeptide(L)' 'MTPELQKYYEARFDLMSKEGWKDLMEDIDTMIESLNNISTISDEKSLQFKKGELSILTWLRTLKEVSERAYEELNEKTI' A
#
# COMPACT_ATOMS: atom_id res chain seq x y z
N MET A 1 9.51 1.78 -21.30
CA MET A 1 9.15 2.73 -20.23
C MET A 1 9.73 4.10 -20.56
N THR A 2 8.97 5.17 -20.39
CA THR A 2 9.48 6.54 -20.63
C THR A 2 10.41 6.98 -19.50
N PRO A 3 11.35 7.92 -19.76
CA PRO A 3 12.22 8.45 -18.71
C PRO A 3 11.45 9.09 -17.55
N GLU A 4 10.32 9.73 -17.81
CA GLU A 4 9.46 10.34 -16.78
C GLU A 4 8.85 9.27 -15.87
N LEU A 5 8.35 8.20 -16.46
CA LEU A 5 7.76 7.10 -15.72
C LEU A 5 8.83 6.36 -14.90
N GLN A 6 10.02 6.19 -15.46
CA GLN A 6 11.15 5.58 -14.75
C GLN A 6 11.51 6.40 -13.52
N LYS A 7 11.62 7.71 -13.65
CA LYS A 7 11.91 8.61 -12.53
C LYS A 7 10.82 8.54 -11.46
N TYR A 8 9.56 8.42 -11.88
CA TYR A 8 8.43 8.30 -10.97
C TYR A 8 8.58 7.06 -10.08
N TYR A 9 8.88 5.91 -10.66
CA TYR A 9 9.05 4.68 -9.88
C TYR A 9 10.32 4.70 -9.04
N GLU A 10 11.42 5.22 -9.56
CA GLU A 10 12.67 5.33 -8.81
C GLU A 10 12.51 6.20 -7.57
N ALA A 11 11.80 7.32 -7.69
CA ALA A 11 11.52 8.20 -6.55
C ALA A 11 10.66 7.47 -5.51
N ARG A 12 9.70 6.67 -5.95
CA ARG A 12 8.86 5.88 -5.05
C ARG A 12 9.69 4.83 -4.30
N PHE A 13 10.56 4.11 -5.00
CA PHE A 13 11.41 3.10 -4.36
C PHE A 13 12.41 3.74 -3.39
N ASP A 14 12.93 4.91 -3.74
CA ASP A 14 13.80 5.66 -2.84
C ASP A 14 13.07 6.01 -1.53
N LEU A 15 11.85 6.52 -1.64
CA LEU A 15 11.01 6.79 -0.47
C LEU A 15 10.82 5.54 0.39
N MET A 16 10.54 4.41 -0.24
CA MET A 16 10.26 3.15 0.46
C MET A 16 11.50 2.53 1.10
N SER A 17 12.70 3.02 0.77
CA SER A 17 13.95 2.57 1.40
C SER A 17 14.27 3.33 2.68
N LYS A 18 13.52 4.38 2.98
CA LYS A 18 13.78 5.25 4.14
C LYS A 18 13.23 4.64 5.42
N GLU A 19 13.87 4.95 6.52
CA GLU A 19 13.46 4.47 7.84
C GLU A 19 12.04 4.94 8.20
N GLY A 20 11.72 6.19 7.87
CA GLY A 20 10.38 6.72 8.12
C GLY A 20 9.28 5.94 7.41
N TRP A 21 9.56 5.40 6.21
CA TRP A 21 8.61 4.54 5.52
C TRP A 21 8.37 3.23 6.27
N LYS A 22 9.44 2.63 6.81
CA LYS A 22 9.33 1.40 7.60
C LYS A 22 8.50 1.63 8.86
N ASP A 23 8.75 2.75 9.53
CA ASP A 23 7.99 3.13 10.71
C ASP A 23 6.50 3.32 10.38
N LEU A 24 6.22 3.97 9.25
CA LEU A 24 4.85 4.16 8.77
C LEU A 24 4.17 2.82 8.50
N MET A 25 4.90 1.87 7.89
CA MET A 25 4.34 0.54 7.62
C MET A 25 4.02 -0.22 8.92
N GLU A 26 4.83 -0.06 9.95
CA GLU A 26 4.53 -0.65 11.27
C GLU A 26 3.27 -0.04 11.87
N ASP A 27 3.11 1.28 11.76
CA ASP A 27 1.90 1.96 12.22
C ASP A 27 0.66 1.47 11.47
N ILE A 28 0.80 1.27 10.16
CA ILE A 28 -0.29 0.75 9.33
C ILE A 28 -0.66 -0.68 9.73
N ASP A 29 0.33 -1.51 10.02
CA ASP A 29 0.07 -2.88 10.51
C ASP A 29 -0.75 -2.85 11.80
N THR A 30 -0.42 -1.93 12.70
CA THR A 30 -1.17 -1.75 13.95
C THR A 30 -2.62 -1.33 13.69
N MET A 31 -2.82 -0.41 12.73
CA MET A 31 -4.16 0.02 12.33
C MET A 31 -4.97 -1.13 11.72
N ILE A 32 -4.33 -1.95 10.89
CA ILE A 32 -4.98 -3.12 10.27
C ILE A 32 -5.41 -4.11 11.35
N GLU A 33 -4.56 -4.39 12.32
CA GLU A 33 -4.90 -5.28 13.44
C GLU A 33 -6.10 -4.76 14.22
N SER A 34 -6.13 -3.46 14.49
CA SER A 34 -7.25 -2.80 15.17
C SER A 34 -8.55 -2.96 14.39
N LEU A 35 -8.51 -2.81 13.07
CA LEU A 35 -9.69 -2.92 12.21
C LEU A 35 -10.15 -4.36 12.05
N ASN A 36 -9.25 -5.34 12.20
CA ASN A 36 -9.60 -6.75 12.13
C ASN A 36 -10.44 -7.22 13.32
N ASN A 37 -10.54 -6.42 14.37
CA ASN A 37 -11.42 -6.70 15.51
C ASN A 37 -12.85 -6.20 15.26
N ILE A 38 -13.36 -6.40 14.04
CA ILE A 38 -14.68 -5.92 13.61
C ILE A 38 -15.84 -6.77 14.13
N SER A 39 -15.55 -7.89 14.78
CA SER A 39 -16.57 -8.76 15.37
C SER A 39 -17.43 -8.05 16.42
N THR A 40 -16.96 -6.93 16.96
CA THR A 40 -17.69 -6.13 17.93
C THR A 40 -18.61 -5.07 17.30
N ILE A 41 -18.56 -4.91 15.97
CA ILE A 41 -19.35 -3.91 15.26
C ILE A 41 -20.73 -4.49 14.93
N SER A 42 -21.77 -3.91 15.50
CA SER A 42 -23.15 -4.37 15.32
C SER A 42 -23.93 -3.59 14.25
N ASP A 43 -23.37 -2.46 13.77
CA ASP A 43 -23.98 -1.59 12.79
C ASP A 43 -23.39 -1.84 11.40
N GLU A 44 -24.28 -2.12 10.43
CA GLU A 44 -23.86 -2.42 9.05
C GLU A 44 -23.13 -1.27 8.38
N LYS A 45 -23.57 -0.03 8.60
CA LYS A 45 -22.90 1.16 8.04
C LYS A 45 -21.50 1.31 8.57
N SER A 46 -21.32 1.13 9.87
CA SER A 46 -19.99 1.18 10.51
C SER A 46 -19.10 0.05 10.00
N LEU A 47 -19.68 -1.13 9.79
CA LEU A 47 -18.95 -2.28 9.23
C LEU A 47 -18.45 -1.98 7.82
N GLN A 48 -19.29 -1.42 6.95
CA GLN A 48 -18.91 -1.08 5.58
C GLN A 48 -17.83 0.00 5.56
N PHE A 49 -17.96 1.01 6.43
CA PHE A 49 -16.93 2.04 6.57
C PHE A 49 -15.60 1.46 6.99
N LYS A 50 -15.58 0.56 7.97
CA LYS A 50 -14.37 -0.10 8.44
C LYS A 50 -13.74 -1.00 7.38
N LYS A 51 -14.55 -1.67 6.57
CA LYS A 51 -14.06 -2.46 5.43
C LYS A 51 -13.38 -1.56 4.40
N GLY A 52 -13.92 -0.38 4.14
CA GLY A 52 -13.31 0.60 3.25
C GLY A 52 -11.97 1.08 3.77
N GLU A 53 -11.88 1.41 5.06
CA GLU A 53 -10.62 1.80 5.70
C GLU A 53 -9.58 0.68 5.59
N LEU A 54 -9.98 -0.56 5.88
CA LEU A 54 -9.11 -1.72 5.81
C LEU A 54 -8.58 -1.94 4.39
N SER A 55 -9.43 -1.75 3.39
CA SER A 55 -9.06 -1.90 1.99
C SER A 55 -7.95 -0.91 1.59
N ILE A 56 -8.10 0.36 1.99
CA ILE A 56 -7.10 1.40 1.70
C ILE A 56 -5.77 1.11 2.42
N LEU A 57 -5.84 0.74 3.69
CA LEU A 57 -4.64 0.43 4.48
C LEU A 57 -3.90 -0.78 3.93
N THR A 58 -4.64 -1.80 3.50
CA THR A 58 -4.06 -2.99 2.89
C THR A 58 -3.37 -2.65 1.57
N TRP A 59 -4.00 -1.79 0.76
CA TRP A 59 -3.39 -1.32 -0.48
C TRP A 59 -2.06 -0.61 -0.20
N LEU A 60 -2.03 0.30 0.78
CA LEU A 60 -0.80 1.00 1.17
C LEU A 60 0.27 0.02 1.64
N ARG A 61 -0.13 -0.99 2.42
CA ARG A 61 0.81 -1.99 2.97
C ARG A 61 1.46 -2.82 1.87
N THR A 62 0.74 -3.07 0.79
CA THR A 62 1.22 -3.87 -0.34
C THR A 62 1.80 -3.02 -1.47
N LEU A 63 1.86 -1.70 -1.31
CA LEU A 63 2.24 -0.77 -2.38
C LEU A 63 3.63 -1.05 -2.95
N LYS A 64 4.57 -1.46 -2.11
CA LYS A 64 5.92 -1.79 -2.56
C LYS A 64 5.91 -2.96 -3.55
N GLU A 65 5.23 -4.04 -3.20
CA GLU A 65 5.13 -5.23 -4.05
C GLU A 65 4.39 -4.93 -5.36
N VAL A 66 3.29 -4.19 -5.27
CA VAL A 66 2.52 -3.79 -6.45
C VAL A 66 3.36 -2.91 -7.37
N SER A 67 4.13 -1.98 -6.80
CA SER A 67 4.99 -1.07 -7.57
C SER A 67 6.13 -1.82 -8.24
N GLU A 68 6.75 -2.76 -7.55
CA GLU A 68 7.82 -3.60 -8.10
C GLU A 68 7.30 -4.41 -9.28
N ARG A 69 6.14 -5.01 -9.13
CA ARG A 69 5.52 -5.80 -10.21
C ARG A 69 5.20 -4.94 -11.42
N ALA A 70 4.61 -3.78 -11.21
CA ALA A 70 4.28 -2.85 -12.29
C ALA A 70 5.55 -2.39 -13.02
N TYR A 71 6.60 -2.09 -12.29
CA TYR A 71 7.88 -1.68 -12.85
C TYR A 71 8.48 -2.78 -13.73
N GLU A 72 8.49 -4.01 -13.24
CA GLU A 72 8.98 -5.16 -14.00
C GLU A 72 8.20 -5.38 -15.29
N GLU A 73 6.88 -5.33 -15.23
CA GLU A 73 6.03 -5.48 -16.40
C GLU A 73 6.29 -4.41 -17.46
N LEU A 74 6.46 -3.16 -17.02
CA LEU A 74 6.75 -2.05 -17.92
C LEU A 74 8.13 -2.21 -18.57
N ASN A 75 9.12 -2.69 -17.85
CA ASN A 75 10.44 -2.96 -18.38
C ASN A 75 10.42 -4.09 -19.42
N GLU A 76 9.66 -5.15 -19.17
CA GLU A 76 9.52 -6.26 -20.12
C GLU A 76 8.90 -5.80 -21.43
N LYS A 77 7.94 -4.88 -21.37
CA LYS A 77 7.25 -4.38 -22.56
C LYS A 77 8.10 -3.46 -23.42
N THR A 78 9.22 -2.97 -22.91
CA THR A 78 10.11 -2.08 -23.66
C THR A 78 11.22 -2.81 -24.42
N ILE A 79 11.28 -4.12 -24.29
CA ILE A 79 12.19 -4.98 -25.02
C ILE A 79 11.51 -5.47 -26.33
#